data_c09cc44e5a2a25bef8ee3339dfd6260f
#
_entry.id   c09cc44e5a2a25bef8ee3339dfd6260f
#
_cell.length_a   1.000
_cell.length_b   1.000
_cell.length_c   1.000
_cell.angle_alpha   90.00
_cell.angle_beta   90.00
_cell.angle_gamma   90.00
#
_symmetry.space_group_name_H-M   'P 1'
#
loop_
_entity.id
_entity.type
_entity.pdbx_description
1 polymer ?
#
loop_
_entity_poly.entity_id
_entity_poly.type
_entity_poly.pdbx_seq_one_letter_code
_entity_poly.pdbx_strand_id
1 'polypeptide(L)'
;VQEQIRITDKKTPVGVFEEAVKTANDSIRQCASETPEFAGMGTTMVAATVLDDVAYVVNIGDSRLYRMSEDLRQITVDHSLVEEMVQSGEIRKDEMRTHPNKNIITRALGTDETVRPDCFEIQVRQGDVLLLCSDGLTNMLEDSEMEEILRENKNDLEQAGRTLVERANEAGGKDNISVILVRL
;
A
#
# COMPACT_ATOMS: atom_id res chain seq x y z
N VAL A 1 -5.32 12.01 -10.03
CA VAL A 1 -5.54 11.81 -8.60
C VAL A 1 -5.09 13.04 -7.82
N GLN A 2 -3.93 13.66 -8.11
CA GLN A 2 -3.43 14.85 -7.38
C GLN A 2 -4.31 16.11 -7.51
N GLU A 3 -5.07 16.28 -8.59
CA GLU A 3 -5.95 17.46 -8.75
C GLU A 3 -7.28 17.38 -7.99
N GLN A 4 -7.71 16.18 -7.60
CA GLN A 4 -8.99 15.97 -6.93
C GLN A 4 -8.93 16.00 -5.40
N ILE A 5 -7.73 15.85 -4.82
CA ILE A 5 -7.54 15.94 -3.36
C ILE A 5 -7.41 17.42 -2.93
N ARG A 6 -8.41 18.23 -3.27
CA ARG A 6 -8.65 19.51 -2.57
C ARG A 6 -9.67 19.26 -1.48
N ILE A 7 -9.19 19.06 -0.25
CA ILE A 7 -10.04 19.01 0.94
C ILE A 7 -10.76 20.34 1.04
N THR A 8 -12.02 20.37 0.67
CA THR A 8 -12.90 21.51 0.95
C THR A 8 -13.50 21.28 2.34
N ASP A 9 -13.72 22.35 3.09
CA ASP A 9 -14.20 22.39 4.50
C ASP A 9 -15.47 21.58 4.83
N LYS A 10 -16.00 20.81 3.89
CA LYS A 10 -17.24 20.04 4.02
C LYS A 10 -17.12 18.54 3.80
N LYS A 11 -15.94 18.01 3.38
CA LYS A 11 -15.74 16.57 3.18
C LYS A 11 -14.68 16.05 4.15
N THR A 12 -14.98 14.95 4.82
CA THR A 12 -13.97 14.23 5.60
C THR A 12 -12.89 13.67 4.66
N PRO A 13 -11.62 13.51 5.10
CA PRO A 13 -10.57 12.90 4.28
C PRO A 13 -10.97 11.52 3.74
N VAL A 14 -11.66 10.71 4.53
CA VAL A 14 -12.20 9.41 4.12
C VAL A 14 -13.18 9.56 2.96
N GLY A 15 -14.14 10.50 3.04
CA GLY A 15 -15.10 10.73 1.95
C GLY A 15 -14.44 11.21 0.65
N VAL A 16 -13.33 11.97 0.75
CA VAL A 16 -12.53 12.36 -0.42
C VAL A 16 -11.84 11.15 -1.04
N PHE A 17 -11.29 10.26 -0.23
CA PHE A 17 -10.67 9.03 -0.72
C PHE A 17 -11.69 8.10 -1.38
N GLU A 18 -12.87 7.91 -0.78
CA GLU A 18 -13.93 7.06 -1.37
C GLU A 18 -14.37 7.58 -2.74
N GLU A 19 -14.53 8.90 -2.91
CA GLU A 19 -14.88 9.51 -4.19
C GLU A 19 -13.74 9.37 -5.21
N ALA A 20 -12.49 9.55 -4.79
CA ALA A 20 -11.31 9.37 -5.65
C ALA A 20 -11.16 7.91 -6.10
N VAL A 21 -11.34 6.96 -5.20
CA VAL A 21 -11.34 5.52 -5.49
C VAL A 21 -12.42 5.17 -6.50
N LYS A 22 -13.65 5.66 -6.29
CA LYS A 22 -14.74 5.43 -7.24
C LYS A 22 -14.39 5.98 -8.63
N THR A 23 -13.91 7.21 -8.70
CA THR A 23 -13.54 7.85 -9.97
C THR A 23 -12.42 7.08 -10.69
N ALA A 24 -11.39 6.64 -9.95
CA ALA A 24 -10.30 5.85 -10.50
C ALA A 24 -10.80 4.49 -11.03
N ASN A 25 -11.65 3.79 -10.26
CA ASN A 25 -12.24 2.53 -10.67
C ASN A 25 -13.04 2.67 -11.96
N ASP A 26 -13.93 3.66 -12.02
CA ASP A 26 -14.78 3.92 -13.20
C ASP A 26 -13.90 4.23 -14.43
N SER A 27 -12.84 5.05 -14.27
CA SER A 27 -11.92 5.42 -15.37
C SER A 27 -11.13 4.22 -15.90
N ILE A 28 -10.62 3.35 -15.02
CA ILE A 28 -9.89 2.13 -15.43
C ILE A 28 -10.82 1.18 -16.16
N ARG A 29 -12.03 0.95 -15.66
CA ARG A 29 -13.03 0.08 -16.28
C ARG A 29 -13.47 0.62 -17.64
N GLN A 30 -13.68 1.93 -17.76
CA GLN A 30 -14.00 2.55 -19.03
C GLN A 30 -12.89 2.31 -20.05
N CYS A 31 -11.63 2.57 -19.69
CA CYS A 31 -10.49 2.35 -20.56
C CYS A 31 -10.36 0.87 -20.99
N ALA A 32 -10.56 -0.06 -20.06
CA ALA A 32 -10.55 -1.50 -20.34
C ALA A 32 -11.68 -1.92 -21.27
N SER A 33 -12.85 -1.26 -21.22
CA SER A 33 -14.00 -1.57 -22.08
C SER A 33 -13.87 -1.00 -23.50
N GLU A 34 -13.17 0.13 -23.66
CA GLU A 34 -12.99 0.81 -24.94
C GLU A 34 -11.81 0.24 -25.76
N THR A 35 -10.85 -0.42 -25.11
CA THR A 35 -9.62 -0.90 -25.74
C THR A 35 -9.44 -2.39 -25.45
N PRO A 36 -9.64 -3.28 -26.44
CA PRO A 36 -9.58 -4.73 -26.24
C PRO A 36 -8.27 -5.25 -25.64
N GLU A 37 -7.13 -4.58 -25.94
CA GLU A 37 -5.82 -4.91 -25.40
C GLU A 37 -5.72 -4.69 -23.89
N PHE A 38 -6.62 -3.88 -23.30
CA PHE A 38 -6.67 -3.59 -21.88
C PHE A 38 -7.77 -4.38 -21.14
N ALA A 39 -8.36 -5.38 -21.80
CA ALA A 39 -9.38 -6.21 -21.17
C ALA A 39 -8.86 -6.87 -19.89
N GLY A 40 -9.57 -6.64 -18.77
CA GLY A 40 -9.16 -7.14 -17.45
C GLY A 40 -8.07 -6.31 -16.75
N MET A 41 -7.74 -5.13 -17.26
CA MET A 41 -6.81 -4.20 -16.60
C MET A 41 -7.31 -3.83 -15.21
N GLY A 42 -6.38 -3.91 -14.24
CA GLY A 42 -6.62 -3.51 -12.86
C GLY A 42 -5.33 -3.06 -12.19
N THR A 43 -5.47 -2.45 -11.01
CA THR A 43 -4.31 -2.03 -10.20
C THR A 43 -4.64 -2.02 -8.72
N THR A 44 -3.62 -2.14 -7.90
CA THR A 44 -3.70 -1.84 -6.47
C THR A 44 -3.58 -0.34 -6.22
N MET A 45 -3.95 0.11 -5.04
CA MET A 45 -3.79 1.49 -4.60
C MET A 45 -3.51 1.53 -3.10
N VAL A 46 -2.47 2.23 -2.71
CA VAL A 46 -2.25 2.68 -1.34
C VAL A 46 -1.96 4.18 -1.37
N ALA A 47 -2.66 4.95 -0.55
CA ALA A 47 -2.45 6.39 -0.47
C ALA A 47 -2.66 6.88 0.96
N ALA A 48 -2.04 8.01 1.29
CA ALA A 48 -2.20 8.66 2.58
C ALA A 48 -2.25 10.18 2.45
N THR A 49 -2.97 10.82 3.36
CA THR A 49 -2.90 12.26 3.61
C THR A 49 -2.70 12.49 5.10
N VAL A 50 -1.94 13.49 5.45
CA VAL A 50 -1.71 13.87 6.85
C VAL A 50 -2.31 15.24 7.09
N LEU A 51 -3.16 15.32 8.11
CA LEU A 51 -3.78 16.55 8.58
C LEU A 51 -3.51 16.64 10.08
N ASP A 52 -2.84 17.70 10.47
CA ASP A 52 -2.36 17.92 11.83
C ASP A 52 -1.51 16.70 12.30
N ASP A 53 -2.00 15.97 13.29
CA ASP A 53 -1.34 14.80 13.88
C ASP A 53 -2.01 13.46 13.50
N VAL A 54 -2.86 13.47 12.46
CA VAL A 54 -3.58 12.27 11.98
C VAL A 54 -3.21 11.97 10.54
N ALA A 55 -2.76 10.75 10.27
CA ALA A 55 -2.66 10.22 8.92
C ALA A 55 -3.91 9.40 8.58
N TYR A 56 -4.55 9.77 7.48
CA TYR A 56 -5.67 9.06 6.87
C TYR A 56 -5.12 8.23 5.72
N VAL A 57 -5.36 6.94 5.76
CA VAL A 57 -4.80 5.96 4.80
C VAL A 57 -5.92 5.26 4.09
N VAL A 58 -5.77 5.03 2.80
CA VAL A 58 -6.67 4.21 1.98
C VAL A 58 -5.89 3.10 1.31
N ASN A 59 -6.46 1.90 1.31
CA ASN A 59 -5.86 0.72 0.68
C ASN A 59 -6.84 -0.07 -0.18
N ILE A 60 -6.36 -0.52 -1.34
CA ILE A 60 -7.00 -1.50 -2.22
C ILE A 60 -5.87 -2.37 -2.80
N GLY A 61 -5.90 -3.66 -2.52
CA GLY A 61 -4.88 -4.61 -2.94
C GLY A 61 -3.88 -4.94 -1.85
N ASP A 62 -2.69 -5.36 -2.25
CA ASP A 62 -1.61 -5.87 -1.40
C ASP A 62 -0.38 -4.95 -1.35
N SER A 63 -0.47 -3.76 -1.94
CA SER A 63 0.48 -2.68 -1.66
C SER A 63 0.27 -2.18 -0.24
N ARG A 64 1.35 -1.90 0.47
CA ARG A 64 1.29 -1.66 1.92
C ARG A 64 1.70 -0.26 2.31
N LEU A 65 1.16 0.19 3.44
CA LEU A 65 1.66 1.34 4.18
C LEU A 65 2.10 0.87 5.56
N TYR A 66 3.33 1.27 5.91
CA TYR A 66 3.90 1.09 7.24
C TYR A 66 4.14 2.45 7.89
N ARG A 67 4.11 2.48 9.22
CA ARG A 67 4.58 3.58 10.04
C ARG A 67 5.80 3.14 10.84
N MET A 68 6.89 3.87 10.71
CA MET A 68 8.09 3.76 11.53
C MET A 68 8.10 4.87 12.58
N SER A 69 8.05 4.50 13.84
CA SER A 69 8.22 5.36 15.01
C SER A 69 9.33 4.77 15.89
N GLU A 70 8.99 4.09 16.97
CA GLU A 70 9.95 3.26 17.74
C GLU A 70 10.22 1.92 17.03
N ASP A 71 9.22 1.37 16.40
CA ASP A 71 9.22 0.13 15.60
C ASP A 71 8.48 0.35 14.26
N LEU A 72 8.72 -0.54 13.31
CA LEU A 72 8.01 -0.56 12.03
C LEU A 72 6.72 -1.35 12.17
N ARG A 73 5.59 -0.71 11.87
CA ARG A 73 4.27 -1.35 11.93
C ARG A 73 3.54 -1.22 10.61
N GLN A 74 3.09 -2.34 10.07
CA GLN A 74 2.15 -2.34 8.97
C GLN A 74 0.81 -1.77 9.45
N ILE A 75 0.27 -0.82 8.70
CA ILE A 75 -1.02 -0.15 8.98
C ILE A 75 -2.12 -0.74 8.10
N THR A 76 -1.84 -0.98 6.84
CA THR A 76 -2.77 -1.58 5.89
C THR A 76 -2.90 -3.10 6.13
N VAL A 77 -4.02 -3.67 5.70
CA VAL A 77 -4.24 -5.11 5.64
C VAL A 77 -4.34 -5.49 4.17
N ASP A 78 -3.61 -6.52 3.77
CA ASP A 78 -3.58 -6.94 2.37
C ASP A 78 -4.91 -7.53 1.92
N HIS A 79 -5.40 -7.13 0.77
CA HIS A 79 -6.51 -7.82 0.11
C HIS A 79 -5.93 -8.97 -0.73
N SER A 80 -5.53 -10.03 -0.06
CA SER A 80 -4.96 -11.23 -0.66
C SER A 80 -5.62 -12.50 -0.10
N LEU A 81 -5.61 -13.55 -0.92
CA LEU A 81 -6.17 -14.84 -0.51
C LEU A 81 -5.50 -15.39 0.75
N VAL A 82 -4.18 -15.25 0.86
CA VAL A 82 -3.44 -15.74 2.03
C VAL A 82 -3.75 -14.95 3.30
N GLU A 83 -4.02 -13.65 3.20
CA GLU A 83 -4.49 -12.86 4.36
C GLU A 83 -5.88 -13.31 4.82
N GLU A 84 -6.81 -13.57 3.88
CA GLU A 84 -8.14 -14.10 4.21
C GLU A 84 -8.04 -15.48 4.87
N MET A 85 -7.12 -16.36 4.40
CA MET A 85 -6.87 -17.67 5.01
C MET A 85 -6.28 -17.56 6.43
N VAL A 86 -5.45 -16.56 6.71
CA VAL A 86 -4.96 -16.29 8.07
C VAL A 86 -6.11 -15.80 8.96
N GLN A 87 -6.93 -14.88 8.47
CA GLN A 87 -8.08 -14.35 9.23
C GLN A 87 -9.14 -15.43 9.53
N SER A 88 -9.33 -16.38 8.61
CA SER A 88 -10.21 -17.54 8.84
C SER A 88 -9.58 -18.65 9.71
N GLY A 89 -8.27 -18.56 9.98
CA GLY A 89 -7.53 -19.56 10.77
C GLY A 89 -7.14 -20.80 9.98
N GLU A 90 -7.23 -20.78 8.65
CA GLU A 90 -6.86 -21.89 7.77
C GLU A 90 -5.34 -22.08 7.68
N ILE A 91 -4.58 -20.97 7.72
CA ILE A 91 -3.12 -20.98 7.77
C ILE A 91 -2.62 -20.02 8.85
N ARG A 92 -1.37 -20.20 9.29
CA ARG A 92 -0.70 -19.25 10.19
C ARG A 92 -0.05 -18.11 9.41
N LYS A 93 0.19 -16.98 10.08
CA LYS A 93 0.85 -15.80 9.48
C LYS A 93 2.24 -16.11 8.90
N ASP A 94 3.01 -16.99 9.57
CA ASP A 94 4.34 -17.39 9.12
C ASP A 94 4.33 -18.27 7.83
N GLU A 95 3.17 -18.86 7.49
CA GLU A 95 2.99 -19.67 6.28
C GLU A 95 2.64 -18.83 5.04
N MET A 96 2.19 -17.58 5.20
CA MET A 96 1.76 -16.72 4.08
C MET A 96 2.83 -16.56 2.99
N ARG A 97 4.07 -16.27 3.37
CA ARG A 97 5.17 -15.97 2.41
C ARG A 97 5.56 -17.15 1.54
N THR A 98 5.36 -18.36 2.00
CA THR A 98 5.71 -19.60 1.29
C THR A 98 4.52 -20.26 0.61
N HIS A 99 3.30 -19.72 0.83
CA HIS A 99 2.08 -20.30 0.29
C HIS A 99 2.05 -20.22 -1.25
N PRO A 100 1.57 -21.26 -1.97
CA PRO A 100 1.49 -21.26 -3.44
C PRO A 100 0.66 -20.10 -4.00
N ASN A 101 -0.37 -19.69 -3.30
CA ASN A 101 -1.33 -18.66 -3.70
C ASN A 101 -1.03 -17.27 -3.11
N LYS A 102 0.19 -17.02 -2.64
CA LYS A 102 0.55 -15.78 -1.96
C LYS A 102 0.40 -14.51 -2.81
N ASN A 103 0.44 -14.63 -4.14
CA ASN A 103 0.31 -13.53 -5.08
C ASN A 103 -1.12 -13.34 -5.60
N ILE A 104 -2.13 -14.05 -5.03
CA ILE A 104 -3.53 -13.88 -5.44
C ILE A 104 -4.14 -12.74 -4.63
N ILE A 105 -4.40 -11.61 -5.31
CA ILE A 105 -5.14 -10.49 -4.75
C ILE A 105 -6.64 -10.73 -4.86
N THR A 106 -7.39 -10.31 -3.86
CA THR A 106 -8.86 -10.48 -3.78
C THR A 106 -9.61 -9.18 -4.04
N ARG A 107 -8.89 -8.04 -4.14
CA ARG A 107 -9.49 -6.74 -4.43
C ARG A 107 -8.52 -5.85 -5.22
N ALA A 108 -8.99 -5.29 -6.35
CA ALA A 108 -8.24 -4.35 -7.19
C ALA A 108 -9.17 -3.29 -7.77
N LEU A 109 -8.61 -2.13 -8.16
CA LEU A 109 -9.30 -1.13 -8.99
C LEU A 109 -9.41 -1.66 -10.43
N GLY A 110 -10.55 -1.40 -11.06
CA GLY A 110 -10.78 -1.72 -12.47
C GLY A 110 -11.38 -3.10 -12.72
N THR A 111 -11.39 -4.01 -11.74
CA THR A 111 -11.89 -5.39 -11.91
C THR A 111 -13.40 -5.50 -11.72
N ASP A 112 -13.94 -4.85 -10.71
CA ASP A 112 -15.34 -4.94 -10.32
C ASP A 112 -16.11 -3.63 -10.57
N GLU A 113 -17.44 -3.72 -10.70
CA GLU A 113 -18.31 -2.55 -10.86
C GLU A 113 -18.21 -1.60 -9.67
N THR A 114 -18.12 -2.16 -8.48
CA THR A 114 -17.92 -1.39 -7.25
C THR A 114 -16.76 -1.96 -6.46
N VAL A 115 -15.87 -1.09 -6.01
CA VAL A 115 -14.78 -1.45 -5.13
C VAL A 115 -14.88 -0.64 -3.85
N ARG A 116 -14.69 -1.30 -2.71
CA ARG A 116 -14.68 -0.65 -1.39
C ARG A 116 -13.24 -0.59 -0.88
N PRO A 117 -12.70 0.61 -0.65
CA PRO A 117 -11.40 0.75 -0.01
C PRO A 117 -11.49 0.41 1.48
N ASP A 118 -10.40 -0.07 2.04
CA ASP A 118 -10.19 -0.02 3.48
C ASP A 118 -9.56 1.32 3.83
N CYS A 119 -10.10 1.98 4.86
CA CYS A 119 -9.63 3.27 5.34
C CYS A 119 -9.16 3.14 6.79
N PHE A 120 -8.00 3.78 7.08
CA PHE A 120 -7.40 3.76 8.42
C PHE A 120 -7.12 5.20 8.86
N GLU A 121 -7.28 5.46 10.15
CA GLU A 121 -6.88 6.70 10.81
C GLU A 121 -5.86 6.35 11.88
N ILE A 122 -4.67 6.94 11.81
CA ILE A 122 -3.60 6.70 12.76
C ILE A 122 -3.04 8.01 13.30
N GLN A 123 -2.79 8.04 14.60
CA GLN A 123 -2.05 9.15 15.21
C GLN A 123 -0.61 9.08 14.77
N VAL A 124 -0.06 10.21 14.33
CA VAL A 124 1.32 10.36 13.91
C VAL A 124 1.98 11.49 14.69
N ARG A 125 3.32 11.50 14.73
CA ARG A 125 4.11 12.48 15.46
C ARG A 125 5.24 12.99 14.59
N GLN A 126 5.73 14.17 14.91
CA GLN A 126 6.94 14.68 14.28
C GLN A 126 8.09 13.68 14.43
N GLY A 127 8.76 13.36 13.34
CA GLY A 127 9.84 12.38 13.26
C GLY A 127 9.41 10.97 12.87
N ASP A 128 8.11 10.66 12.87
CA ASP A 128 7.61 9.40 12.29
C ASP A 128 7.91 9.37 10.77
N VAL A 129 8.11 8.17 10.26
CA VAL A 129 8.27 7.94 8.81
C VAL A 129 7.15 7.01 8.32
N LEU A 130 6.46 7.43 7.27
CA LEU A 130 5.55 6.55 6.54
C LEU A 130 6.30 5.93 5.36
N LEU A 131 6.20 4.61 5.22
CA LEU A 131 6.70 3.84 4.09
C LEU A 131 5.50 3.28 3.33
N LEU A 132 5.33 3.70 2.06
CA LEU A 132 4.39 3.10 1.13
C LEU A 132 5.19 2.28 0.12
N CYS A 133 4.76 1.06 -0.17
CA CYS A 133 5.48 0.19 -1.09
C CYS A 133 4.58 -0.79 -1.82
N SER A 134 5.07 -1.25 -2.98
CA SER A 134 4.49 -2.40 -3.68
C SER A 134 4.91 -3.72 -3.03
N ASP A 135 4.22 -4.80 -3.39
CA ASP A 135 4.52 -6.17 -2.96
C ASP A 135 5.91 -6.66 -3.40
N GLY A 136 6.47 -6.09 -4.49
CA GLY A 136 7.83 -6.34 -4.91
C GLY A 136 8.89 -6.03 -3.85
N LEU A 137 8.61 -5.10 -2.90
CA LEU A 137 9.47 -4.88 -1.74
C LEU A 137 9.22 -5.96 -0.67
N THR A 138 7.98 -6.12 -0.24
CA THR A 138 7.60 -6.95 0.91
C THR A 138 7.65 -8.45 0.63
N ASN A 139 7.63 -8.85 -0.63
CA ASN A 139 7.91 -10.22 -1.05
C ASN A 139 9.41 -10.59 -0.95
N MET A 140 10.30 -9.58 -0.96
CA MET A 140 11.75 -9.77 -0.93
C MET A 140 12.36 -9.54 0.45
N LEU A 141 11.91 -8.51 1.19
CA LEU A 141 12.43 -8.16 2.51
C LEU A 141 11.44 -8.50 3.62
N GLU A 142 11.96 -8.90 4.79
CA GLU A 142 11.18 -9.03 6.01
C GLU A 142 10.95 -7.65 6.65
N ASP A 143 9.89 -7.51 7.45
CA ASP A 143 9.60 -6.26 8.16
C ASP A 143 10.78 -5.81 9.05
N SER A 144 11.50 -6.78 9.67
CA SER A 144 12.69 -6.51 10.48
C SER A 144 13.86 -5.94 9.68
N GLU A 145 14.06 -6.41 8.43
CA GLU A 145 15.11 -5.88 7.54
C GLU A 145 14.79 -4.46 7.08
N MET A 146 13.53 -4.20 6.73
CA MET A 146 13.06 -2.86 6.38
C MET A 146 13.20 -1.90 7.56
N GLU A 147 12.89 -2.35 8.77
CA GLU A 147 13.04 -1.57 10.00
C GLU A 147 14.51 -1.19 10.24
N GLU A 148 15.43 -2.15 10.12
CA GLU A 148 16.87 -1.92 10.29
C GLU A 148 17.38 -0.88 9.29
N ILE A 149 17.04 -1.01 8.00
CA ILE A 149 17.41 -0.06 6.94
C ILE A 149 16.90 1.36 7.27
N LEU A 150 15.66 1.49 7.71
CA LEU A 150 15.08 2.79 8.07
C LEU A 150 15.76 3.39 9.33
N ARG A 151 16.14 2.58 10.31
CA ARG A 151 16.86 3.02 11.51
C ARG A 151 18.28 3.50 11.19
N GLU A 152 19.01 2.74 10.38
CA GLU A 152 20.38 3.08 9.99
C GLU A 152 20.44 4.38 9.18
N ASN A 153 19.43 4.61 8.33
CA ASN A 153 19.34 5.76 7.44
C ASN A 153 18.33 6.82 7.94
N LYS A 154 18.09 6.89 9.25
CA LYS A 154 17.06 7.78 9.83
C LYS A 154 17.20 9.26 9.45
N ASN A 155 18.38 9.73 9.07
CA ASN A 155 18.64 11.12 8.71
C ASN A 155 18.66 11.36 7.20
N ASP A 156 18.63 10.31 6.39
CA ASP A 156 18.69 10.35 4.93
C ASP A 156 17.66 9.39 4.32
N LEU A 157 16.44 9.91 4.07
CA LEU A 157 15.36 9.10 3.48
C LEU A 157 15.64 8.71 2.03
N GLU A 158 16.41 9.50 1.30
CA GLU A 158 16.79 9.14 -0.06
C GLU A 158 17.69 7.90 -0.05
N GLN A 159 18.69 7.88 0.82
CA GLN A 159 19.54 6.71 1.01
C GLN A 159 18.75 5.50 1.52
N ALA A 160 17.83 5.70 2.49
CA ALA A 160 16.96 4.63 2.97
C ALA A 160 16.16 4.00 1.82
N GLY A 161 15.53 4.83 0.98
CA GLY A 161 14.76 4.36 -0.18
C GLY A 161 15.60 3.60 -1.20
N ARG A 162 16.81 4.09 -1.49
CA ARG A 162 17.77 3.42 -2.38
C ARG A 162 18.17 2.05 -1.81
N THR A 163 18.53 2.00 -0.53
CA THR A 163 18.96 0.76 0.14
C THR A 163 17.83 -0.27 0.17
N LEU A 164 16.58 0.13 0.44
CA LEU A 164 15.42 -0.77 0.39
C LEU A 164 15.29 -1.42 -1.00
N VAL A 165 15.36 -0.63 -2.07
CA VAL A 165 15.25 -1.16 -3.44
C VAL A 165 16.44 -2.04 -3.82
N GLU A 166 17.66 -1.64 -3.47
CA GLU A 166 18.88 -2.41 -3.72
C GLU A 166 18.83 -3.77 -3.02
N ARG A 167 18.51 -3.79 -1.73
CA ARG A 167 18.41 -5.03 -0.95
C ARG A 167 17.32 -5.97 -1.46
N ALA A 168 16.16 -5.43 -1.87
CA ALA A 168 15.10 -6.23 -2.47
C ALA A 168 15.53 -6.83 -3.82
N ASN A 169 16.28 -6.09 -4.64
CA ASN A 169 16.86 -6.61 -5.89
C ASN A 169 17.91 -7.69 -5.62
N GLU A 170 18.78 -7.51 -4.63
CA GLU A 170 19.77 -8.51 -4.20
C GLU A 170 19.10 -9.80 -3.69
N ALA A 171 17.96 -9.68 -3.00
CA ALA A 171 17.15 -10.81 -2.55
C ALA A 171 16.39 -11.53 -3.67
N GLY A 172 16.53 -11.06 -4.91
CA GLY A 172 16.02 -11.74 -6.12
C GLY A 172 15.26 -10.88 -7.10
N GLY A 173 14.72 -9.69 -6.68
CA GLY A 173 14.08 -8.72 -7.57
C GLY A 173 13.03 -9.32 -8.50
N LYS A 174 12.11 -10.12 -7.95
CA LYS A 174 11.17 -10.92 -8.77
C LYS A 174 10.04 -10.12 -9.38
N ASP A 175 9.83 -8.89 -8.91
CA ASP A 175 8.78 -8.00 -9.37
C ASP A 175 9.24 -6.53 -9.35
N ASN A 176 8.44 -5.63 -9.88
CA ASN A 176 8.69 -4.18 -9.84
C ASN A 176 8.62 -3.67 -8.40
N ILE A 177 9.63 -2.92 -7.98
CA ILE A 177 9.74 -2.39 -6.62
C ILE A 177 9.47 -0.90 -6.63
N SER A 178 8.44 -0.48 -5.92
CA SER A 178 8.11 0.93 -5.70
C SER A 178 8.16 1.25 -4.21
N VAL A 179 8.81 2.36 -3.86
CA VAL A 179 8.97 2.83 -2.48
C VAL A 179 8.73 4.33 -2.41
N ILE A 180 7.92 4.77 -1.47
CA ILE A 180 7.74 6.17 -1.09
C ILE A 180 7.99 6.28 0.41
N LEU A 181 8.89 7.18 0.80
CA LEU A 181 9.17 7.51 2.20
C LEU A 181 8.79 8.95 2.48
N VAL A 182 8.01 9.15 3.53
CA VAL A 182 7.56 10.48 3.98
C VAL A 182 7.91 10.65 5.45
N ARG A 183 8.71 11.68 5.78
CA ARG A 183 8.96 12.09 7.17
C ARG A 183 7.98 13.17 7.57
N LEU A 184 7.40 13.06 8.76
CA LEU A 184 6.45 13.98 9.36
C LEU A 184 7.14 14.97 10.30
#